data_d2b8cae6d217113fb9d9a898fd6db3de
#
_entry.id   d2b8cae6d217113fb9d9a898fd6db3de
#
_cell.length_a   1.000
_cell.length_b   1.000
_cell.length_c   1.000
_cell.angle_alpha   90.00
_cell.angle_beta   90.00
_cell.angle_gamma   90.00
#
_symmetry.space_group_name_H-M   'P 1'
#
loop_
_entity.id
_entity.type
_entity.pdbx_description
1 polymer ?
#
loop_
_entity_poly.entity_id
_entity_poly.type
_entity_poly.pdbx_seq_one_letter_code
_entity_poly.pdbx_strand_id
1 'polypeptide(L)'
;MSDPTASAVRVVVDVNLFVRGILSGRGGSTVLIRALKQGLFIPIASRPYLQEVYRVLGYPRLLRRYPVTNRQRRRLIAQIYDRAVWVEPAAHLALCRDPHDDYLLEMALLGRADYLVTEDDDFHDDLDVVQFLEQRGVRLLHLAAFLSVLRSQ
;
A
#
# COMPACT_ATOMS: atom_id res chain seq x y z
N MET A 1 -13.37 -10.21 -25.24
CA MET A 1 -12.81 -10.80 -24.01
C MET A 1 -11.63 -9.95 -23.57
N SER A 2 -11.72 -9.31 -22.41
CA SER A 2 -10.62 -8.53 -21.90
C SER A 2 -9.52 -9.46 -21.37
N ASP A 3 -8.27 -9.17 -21.73
CA ASP A 3 -7.12 -9.87 -21.16
C ASP A 3 -7.09 -9.60 -19.65
N PRO A 4 -7.20 -10.63 -18.80
CA PRO A 4 -7.21 -10.42 -17.35
C PRO A 4 -5.91 -9.82 -16.81
N THR A 5 -4.82 -9.84 -17.59
CA THR A 5 -3.55 -9.23 -17.18
C THR A 5 -3.43 -7.76 -17.60
N ALA A 6 -4.25 -7.29 -18.55
CA ALA A 6 -4.14 -5.95 -19.13
C ALA A 6 -4.81 -4.86 -18.30
N SER A 7 -5.70 -5.20 -17.35
CA SER A 7 -6.51 -4.22 -16.64
C SER A 7 -6.17 -4.06 -15.15
N ALA A 8 -5.32 -4.94 -14.60
CA ALA A 8 -5.00 -4.89 -13.19
C ALA A 8 -3.92 -3.85 -12.90
N VAL A 9 -4.28 -2.81 -12.16
CA VAL A 9 -3.33 -1.76 -11.77
C VAL A 9 -2.38 -2.25 -10.68
N ARG A 10 -1.15 -1.75 -10.72
CA ARG A 10 -0.12 -2.03 -9.71
C ARG A 10 -0.07 -0.87 -8.73
N VAL A 11 -0.07 -1.20 -7.45
CA VAL A 11 -0.27 -0.18 -6.40
C VAL A 11 0.67 -0.43 -5.23
N VAL A 12 1.35 0.64 -4.80
CA VAL A 12 1.97 0.68 -3.48
C VAL A 12 0.96 1.28 -2.52
N VAL A 13 0.57 0.53 -1.51
CA VAL A 13 -0.37 0.98 -0.48
C VAL A 13 0.39 1.27 0.80
N ASP A 14 0.22 2.47 1.36
CA ASP A 14 0.79 2.81 2.66
C ASP A 14 0.37 1.74 3.69
N VAL A 15 1.35 1.27 4.46
CA VAL A 15 1.15 0.24 5.49
C VAL A 15 -0.02 0.56 6.41
N ASN A 16 -0.18 1.83 6.80
CA ASN A 16 -1.22 2.26 7.72
C ASN A 16 -2.63 2.02 7.20
N LEU A 17 -2.82 2.01 5.88
CA LEU A 17 -4.13 1.75 5.29
C LEU A 17 -4.55 0.29 5.47
N PHE A 18 -3.64 -0.64 5.29
CA PHE A 18 -3.91 -2.06 5.56
C PHE A 18 -4.14 -2.32 7.04
N VAL A 19 -3.31 -1.73 7.90
CA VAL A 19 -3.46 -1.85 9.34
C VAL A 19 -4.83 -1.35 9.78
N ARG A 20 -5.24 -0.18 9.30
CA ARG A 20 -6.53 0.42 9.62
C ARG A 20 -7.70 -0.46 9.17
N GLY A 21 -7.56 -1.10 8.01
CA GLY A 21 -8.59 -1.99 7.46
C GLY A 21 -8.81 -3.24 8.30
N ILE A 22 -7.76 -3.78 8.91
CA ILE A 22 -7.88 -4.92 9.82
C ILE A 22 -8.49 -4.50 11.16
N LEU A 23 -8.15 -3.31 11.65
CA LEU A 23 -8.57 -2.88 12.99
C LEU A 23 -10.02 -2.40 13.05
N SER A 24 -10.48 -1.64 12.04
CA SER A 24 -11.78 -0.96 12.14
C SER A 24 -12.98 -1.81 11.75
N GLY A 25 -12.79 -2.76 10.85
CA GLY A 25 -13.89 -3.59 10.34
C GLY A 25 -14.90 -2.84 9.46
N ARG A 26 -14.71 -1.54 9.23
CA ARG A 26 -15.60 -0.72 8.38
C ARG A 26 -14.83 0.48 7.83
N GLY A 27 -15.43 1.14 6.82
CA GLY A 27 -14.83 2.29 6.14
C GLY A 27 -14.02 1.91 4.92
N GLY A 28 -13.34 2.90 4.35
CA GLY A 28 -12.58 2.74 3.09
C GLY A 28 -11.46 1.73 3.17
N SER A 29 -10.75 1.67 4.30
CA SER A 29 -9.66 0.70 4.46
C SER A 29 -10.15 -0.74 4.50
N THR A 30 -11.37 -0.98 5.00
CA THR A 30 -12.00 -2.32 4.95
C THR A 30 -12.35 -2.69 3.51
N VAL A 31 -12.85 -1.72 2.73
CA VAL A 31 -13.12 -1.92 1.30
C VAL A 31 -11.82 -2.23 0.55
N LEU A 32 -10.73 -1.57 0.91
CA LEU A 32 -9.41 -1.83 0.33
C LEU A 32 -8.96 -3.28 0.55
N ILE A 33 -9.11 -3.79 1.76
CA ILE A 33 -8.76 -5.20 2.07
C ILE A 33 -9.64 -6.16 1.27
N ARG A 34 -10.92 -5.85 1.15
CA ARG A 34 -11.84 -6.67 0.34
C ARG A 34 -11.41 -6.66 -1.13
N ALA A 35 -11.02 -5.51 -1.65
CA ALA A 35 -10.52 -5.40 -3.02
C ALA A 35 -9.23 -6.21 -3.23
N LEU A 36 -8.34 -6.22 -2.24
CA LEU A 36 -7.15 -7.07 -2.26
C LEU A 36 -7.53 -8.55 -2.36
N LYS A 37 -8.46 -8.99 -1.51
CA LYS A 37 -8.93 -10.39 -1.50
C LYS A 37 -9.56 -10.80 -2.82
N GLN A 38 -10.26 -9.89 -3.47
CA GLN A 38 -10.92 -10.13 -4.76
C GLN A 38 -9.98 -10.01 -5.96
N GLY A 39 -8.72 -9.61 -5.73
CA GLY A 39 -7.75 -9.45 -6.82
C GLY A 39 -8.05 -8.27 -7.73
N LEU A 40 -8.69 -7.22 -7.22
CA LEU A 40 -9.06 -6.05 -8.03
C LEU A 40 -7.87 -5.14 -8.34
N PHE A 41 -6.77 -5.30 -7.65
CA PHE A 41 -5.51 -4.63 -7.93
C PHE A 41 -4.34 -5.53 -7.54
N ILE A 42 -3.15 -5.19 -8.03
CA ILE A 42 -1.92 -5.93 -7.73
C ILE A 42 -1.10 -5.10 -6.75
N PRO A 43 -0.94 -5.54 -5.49
CA PRO A 43 -0.07 -4.82 -4.56
C PRO A 43 1.38 -5.00 -4.96
N ILE A 44 2.20 -3.99 -4.67
CA ILE A 44 3.65 -4.09 -4.73
C ILE A 44 4.13 -4.27 -3.30
N ALA A 45 4.98 -5.23 -3.07
CA ALA A 45 5.49 -5.53 -1.74
C ALA A 45 6.98 -5.78 -1.75
N SER A 46 7.59 -5.64 -0.59
CA SER A 46 8.99 -5.92 -0.34
C SER A 46 9.12 -6.54 1.04
N ARG A 47 10.29 -7.07 1.32
CA ARG A 47 10.57 -7.61 2.66
C ARG A 47 10.40 -6.55 3.75
N PRO A 48 11.04 -5.35 3.66
CA PRO A 48 10.83 -4.34 4.70
C PRO A 48 9.37 -3.89 4.81
N TYR A 49 8.63 -3.87 3.70
CA TYR A 49 7.21 -3.53 3.71
C TYR A 49 6.39 -4.52 4.55
N LEU A 50 6.55 -5.81 4.30
CA LEU A 50 5.82 -6.84 5.04
C LEU A 50 6.24 -6.91 6.50
N GLN A 51 7.52 -6.69 6.78
CA GLN A 51 8.01 -6.61 8.15
C GLN A 51 7.34 -5.45 8.89
N GLU A 52 7.17 -4.30 8.24
CA GLU A 52 6.51 -3.14 8.83
C GLU A 52 5.04 -3.42 9.12
N VAL A 53 4.31 -4.02 8.18
CA VAL A 53 2.90 -4.41 8.40
C VAL A 53 2.79 -5.32 9.63
N TYR A 54 3.62 -6.34 9.69
CA TYR A 54 3.60 -7.30 10.80
C TYR A 54 3.94 -6.63 12.13
N ARG A 55 4.96 -5.77 12.13
CA ARG A 55 5.41 -5.05 13.31
C ARG A 55 4.33 -4.13 13.87
N VAL A 56 3.71 -3.33 13.00
CA VAL A 56 2.68 -2.36 13.42
C VAL A 56 1.45 -3.08 13.98
N LEU A 57 1.03 -4.18 13.36
CA LEU A 57 -0.10 -4.98 13.87
C LEU A 57 0.20 -5.66 15.20
N GLY A 58 1.45 -5.71 15.62
CA GLY A 58 1.86 -6.27 16.90
C GLY A 58 2.09 -5.25 18.01
N TYR A 59 1.87 -3.96 17.76
CA TYR A 59 2.08 -2.94 18.79
C TYR A 59 1.16 -3.16 20.00
N PRO A 60 1.70 -3.23 21.23
CA PRO A 60 0.87 -3.46 22.44
C PRO A 60 -0.24 -2.44 22.60
N ARG A 61 0.02 -1.17 22.23
CA ARG A 61 -0.99 -0.10 22.33
C ARG A 61 -2.18 -0.39 21.42
N LEU A 62 -1.94 -0.90 20.21
CA LEU A 62 -3.02 -1.26 19.29
C LEU A 62 -3.75 -2.52 19.75
N LEU A 63 -3.02 -3.54 20.21
CA LEU A 63 -3.60 -4.80 20.65
C LEU A 63 -4.51 -4.65 21.85
N ARG A 64 -4.25 -3.67 22.73
CA ARG A 64 -5.11 -3.39 23.88
C ARG A 64 -6.46 -2.82 23.47
N ARG A 65 -6.48 -2.01 22.40
CA ARG A 65 -7.69 -1.35 21.92
C ARG A 65 -8.41 -2.18 20.86
N TYR A 66 -7.65 -2.87 20.01
CA TYR A 66 -8.15 -3.65 18.88
C TYR A 66 -7.46 -5.01 18.92
N PRO A 67 -8.06 -6.02 19.54
CA PRO A 67 -7.42 -7.33 19.66
C PRO A 67 -7.33 -8.02 18.28
N VAL A 68 -6.14 -7.97 17.68
CA VAL A 68 -5.85 -8.67 16.43
C VAL A 68 -5.09 -9.95 16.80
N THR A 69 -5.60 -11.09 16.32
CA THR A 69 -4.95 -12.37 16.57
C THR A 69 -3.73 -12.55 15.67
N ASN A 70 -2.80 -13.42 16.08
CA ASN A 70 -1.67 -13.79 15.22
C ASN A 70 -2.13 -14.40 13.90
N ARG A 71 -3.25 -15.11 13.92
CA ARG A 71 -3.85 -15.68 12.71
C ARG A 71 -4.27 -14.59 11.73
N GLN A 72 -4.91 -13.53 12.21
CA GLN A 72 -5.32 -12.40 11.38
C GLN A 72 -4.12 -11.66 10.80
N ARG A 73 -3.07 -11.45 11.59
CA ARG A 73 -1.83 -10.82 11.14
C ARG A 73 -1.19 -11.63 10.02
N ARG A 74 -1.00 -12.93 10.23
CA ARG A 74 -0.39 -13.82 9.24
C ARG A 74 -1.24 -13.94 7.98
N ARG A 75 -2.56 -13.92 8.12
CA ARG A 75 -3.48 -13.99 6.99
C ARG A 75 -3.33 -12.77 6.08
N LEU A 76 -3.28 -11.57 6.65
CA LEU A 76 -3.07 -10.36 5.86
C LEU A 76 -1.72 -10.40 5.12
N ILE A 77 -0.65 -10.76 5.83
CA ILE A 77 0.68 -10.89 5.23
C ILE A 77 0.65 -11.88 4.05
N ALA A 78 0.04 -13.03 4.24
CA ALA A 78 -0.07 -14.04 3.19
C ALA A 78 -0.88 -13.53 1.99
N GLN A 79 -1.97 -12.82 2.23
CA GLN A 79 -2.80 -12.25 1.16
C GLN A 79 -2.03 -11.23 0.32
N ILE A 80 -1.26 -10.37 0.97
CA ILE A 80 -0.41 -9.40 0.26
C ILE A 80 0.67 -10.15 -0.51
N TYR A 81 1.39 -11.05 0.15
CA TYR A 81 2.51 -11.79 -0.44
C TYR A 81 2.08 -12.58 -1.68
N ASP A 82 0.96 -13.31 -1.57
CA ASP A 82 0.51 -14.21 -2.64
C ASP A 82 0.11 -13.45 -3.92
N ARG A 83 -0.24 -12.18 -3.80
CA ARG A 83 -0.72 -11.37 -4.93
C ARG A 83 0.31 -10.36 -5.41
N ALA A 84 1.37 -10.13 -4.65
CA ALA A 84 2.25 -8.99 -4.86
C ALA A 84 3.21 -9.17 -6.03
N VAL A 85 3.49 -8.06 -6.69
CA VAL A 85 4.74 -7.88 -7.42
C VAL A 85 5.81 -7.63 -6.36
N TRP A 86 6.82 -8.48 -6.31
CA TRP A 86 7.87 -8.42 -5.31
C TRP A 86 9.03 -7.57 -5.80
N VAL A 87 9.48 -6.64 -4.98
CA VAL A 87 10.62 -5.77 -5.29
C VAL A 87 11.60 -5.75 -4.13
N GLU A 88 12.82 -5.31 -4.40
CA GLU A 88 13.89 -5.21 -3.40
C GLU A 88 14.45 -3.79 -3.41
N PRO A 89 13.91 -2.88 -2.56
CA PRO A 89 14.43 -1.52 -2.48
C PRO A 89 15.85 -1.54 -1.90
N ALA A 90 16.71 -0.72 -2.48
CA ALA A 90 18.13 -0.70 -2.15
C ALA A 90 18.56 0.57 -1.40
N ALA A 91 17.61 1.35 -0.90
CA ALA A 91 17.84 2.57 -0.11
C ALA A 91 18.63 3.64 -0.87
N HIS A 92 18.39 3.79 -2.18
CA HIS A 92 19.08 4.77 -3.02
C HIS A 92 18.41 6.14 -3.06
N LEU A 93 17.15 6.26 -2.63
CA LEU A 93 16.43 7.53 -2.66
C LEU A 93 16.52 8.25 -1.32
N ALA A 94 16.66 9.58 -1.39
CA ALA A 94 16.67 10.48 -0.25
C ALA A 94 15.80 11.68 -0.61
N LEU A 95 14.51 11.52 -0.75
CA LEU A 95 13.59 12.54 -1.23
C LEU A 95 12.54 12.96 -0.21
N CYS A 96 12.04 12.02 0.61
CA CYS A 96 11.02 12.31 1.59
C CYS A 96 11.57 13.01 2.81
N ARG A 97 10.75 13.83 3.48
CA ARG A 97 11.08 14.44 4.77
C ARG A 97 11.48 13.41 5.80
N ASP A 98 10.72 12.32 5.88
CA ASP A 98 11.07 11.17 6.70
C ASP A 98 11.79 10.15 5.82
N PRO A 99 13.10 9.88 6.08
CA PRO A 99 13.83 8.89 5.30
C PRO A 99 13.22 7.50 5.33
N HIS A 100 12.41 7.19 6.36
CA HIS A 100 11.72 5.90 6.44
C HIS A 100 10.65 5.73 5.36
N ASP A 101 10.20 6.83 4.75
CA ASP A 101 9.19 6.79 3.69
C ASP A 101 9.79 6.60 2.30
N ASP A 102 11.10 6.81 2.14
CA ASP A 102 11.76 6.72 0.84
C ASP A 102 11.64 5.33 0.21
N TYR A 103 11.60 4.27 1.02
CA TYR A 103 11.47 2.93 0.47
C TYR A 103 10.15 2.70 -0.26
N LEU A 104 9.08 3.42 0.11
CA LEU A 104 7.80 3.36 -0.59
C LEU A 104 7.92 3.92 -2.01
N LEU A 105 8.68 5.01 -2.17
CA LEU A 105 8.94 5.57 -3.49
C LEU A 105 9.77 4.60 -4.35
N GLU A 106 10.80 3.99 -3.76
CA GLU A 106 11.59 2.98 -4.47
C GLU A 106 10.74 1.79 -4.89
N MET A 107 9.86 1.33 -4.02
CA MET A 107 8.94 0.25 -4.36
C MET A 107 8.04 0.62 -5.54
N ALA A 108 7.54 1.85 -5.57
CA ALA A 108 6.71 2.33 -6.67
C ALA A 108 7.47 2.31 -8.00
N LEU A 109 8.73 2.73 -7.98
CA LEU A 109 9.55 2.73 -9.19
C LEU A 109 9.91 1.33 -9.65
N LEU A 110 10.41 0.51 -8.74
CA LEU A 110 10.86 -0.85 -9.04
C LEU A 110 9.71 -1.74 -9.48
N GLY A 111 8.55 -1.59 -8.87
CA GLY A 111 7.35 -2.36 -9.20
C GLY A 111 6.54 -1.79 -10.34
N ARG A 112 6.96 -0.67 -10.91
CA ARG A 112 6.22 0.05 -11.98
C ARG A 112 4.79 0.31 -11.55
N ALA A 113 4.61 0.96 -10.41
CA ALA A 113 3.30 1.27 -9.87
C ALA A 113 2.55 2.24 -10.78
N ASP A 114 1.24 2.02 -10.89
CA ASP A 114 0.33 3.01 -11.45
C ASP A 114 -0.04 4.04 -10.39
N TYR A 115 -0.14 3.60 -9.14
CA TYR A 115 -0.55 4.45 -8.01
C TYR A 115 0.28 4.17 -6.76
N LEU A 116 0.54 5.24 -6.01
CA LEU A 116 0.95 5.18 -4.60
C LEU A 116 -0.21 5.76 -3.79
N VAL A 117 -0.77 4.96 -2.90
CA VAL A 117 -1.96 5.33 -2.13
C VAL A 117 -1.59 5.54 -0.67
N THR A 118 -1.81 6.75 -0.19
CA THR A 118 -1.52 7.14 1.20
C THR A 118 -2.43 8.29 1.62
N GLU A 119 -2.73 8.36 2.91
CA GLU A 119 -3.43 9.50 3.53
C GLU A 119 -2.45 10.51 4.13
N ASP A 120 -1.15 10.22 4.10
CA ASP A 120 -0.13 11.04 4.74
C ASP A 120 0.07 12.35 3.97
N ASP A 121 -0.22 13.48 4.61
CA ASP A 121 -0.06 14.81 4.03
C ASP A 121 1.41 15.13 3.73
N ASP A 122 2.36 14.51 4.41
CA ASP A 122 3.80 14.69 4.12
C ASP A 122 4.15 14.24 2.70
N PHE A 123 3.40 13.29 2.14
CA PHE A 123 3.54 12.92 0.73
C PHE A 123 2.80 13.91 -0.18
N HIS A 124 1.52 14.17 0.11
CA HIS A 124 0.66 14.96 -0.78
C HIS A 124 1.06 16.43 -0.85
N ASP A 125 1.58 16.99 0.24
CA ASP A 125 2.00 18.38 0.31
C ASP A 125 3.45 18.61 -0.15
N ASP A 126 4.19 17.54 -0.38
CA ASP A 126 5.57 17.63 -0.88
C ASP A 126 5.57 17.64 -2.41
N LEU A 127 5.69 18.84 -2.99
CA LEU A 127 5.66 19.02 -4.44
C LEU A 127 6.80 18.27 -5.14
N ASP A 128 7.96 18.16 -4.52
CA ASP A 128 9.08 17.43 -5.11
C ASP A 128 8.76 15.94 -5.22
N VAL A 129 8.14 15.37 -4.21
CA VAL A 129 7.70 13.96 -4.23
C VAL A 129 6.63 13.74 -5.29
N VAL A 130 5.62 14.61 -5.32
CA VAL A 130 4.51 14.50 -6.29
C VAL A 130 5.04 14.56 -7.72
N GLN A 131 5.89 15.55 -8.01
CA GLN A 131 6.47 15.71 -9.36
C GLN A 131 7.39 14.54 -9.73
N PHE A 132 8.19 14.07 -8.78
CA PHE A 132 9.08 12.93 -8.99
C PHE A 132 8.28 11.70 -9.43
N LEU A 133 7.17 11.42 -8.76
CA LEU A 133 6.30 10.29 -9.08
C LEU A 133 5.59 10.49 -10.42
N GLU A 134 5.00 11.66 -10.65
CA GLU A 134 4.27 11.94 -11.88
C GLU A 134 5.14 11.83 -13.12
N GLN A 135 6.39 12.31 -13.05
CA GLN A 135 7.36 12.20 -14.16
C GLN A 135 7.67 10.75 -14.51
N ARG A 136 7.41 9.83 -13.59
CA ARG A 136 7.65 8.40 -13.77
C ARG A 136 6.37 7.60 -13.96
N GLY A 137 5.27 8.29 -14.20
CA GLY A 137 3.99 7.64 -14.48
C GLY A 137 3.25 7.12 -13.25
N VAL A 138 3.67 7.53 -12.04
CA VAL A 138 3.02 7.11 -10.79
C VAL A 138 2.18 8.26 -10.25
N ARG A 139 0.89 8.01 -10.03
CA ARG A 139 -0.01 8.99 -9.43
C ARG A 139 -0.15 8.75 -7.94
N LEU A 140 0.00 9.82 -7.18
CA LEU A 140 -0.20 9.81 -5.73
C LEU A 140 -1.67 10.09 -5.43
N LEU A 141 -2.36 9.15 -4.79
CA LEU A 141 -3.79 9.24 -4.50
C LEU A 141 -4.08 9.05 -3.01
N HIS A 142 -5.10 9.75 -2.53
CA HIS A 142 -5.79 9.39 -1.30
C HIS A 142 -6.63 8.14 -1.52
N LEU A 143 -6.98 7.46 -0.44
CA LEU A 143 -7.71 6.20 -0.51
C LEU A 143 -9.05 6.34 -1.24
N ALA A 144 -9.82 7.39 -0.94
CA ALA A 144 -11.13 7.61 -1.58
C ALA A 144 -11.00 7.70 -3.10
N ALA A 145 -10.00 8.43 -3.60
CA ALA A 145 -9.74 8.55 -5.03
C ALA A 145 -9.35 7.21 -5.64
N PHE A 146 -8.51 6.45 -4.97
CA PHE A 146 -8.12 5.12 -5.43
C PHE A 146 -9.31 4.16 -5.51
N LEU A 147 -10.17 4.16 -4.51
CA LEU A 147 -11.37 3.31 -4.52
C LEU A 147 -12.31 3.70 -5.66
N SER A 148 -12.38 4.99 -6.00
CA SER A 148 -13.14 5.44 -7.18
C SER A 148 -12.54 4.90 -8.48
N VAL A 149 -11.21 4.86 -8.59
CA VAL A 149 -10.54 4.25 -9.74
C VAL A 149 -10.93 2.78 -9.88
N LEU A 150 -10.92 2.04 -8.79
CA LEU A 150 -11.29 0.62 -8.81
C LEU A 150 -12.74 0.39 -9.23
N ARG A 151 -13.65 1.27 -8.81
CA ARG A 151 -15.07 1.17 -9.20
C ARG A 151 -15.31 1.48 -10.66
N SER A 152 -14.42 2.24 -11.29
CA SER A 152 -14.55 2.65 -12.71
C SER A 152 -14.01 1.61 -13.70
N GLN A 153 -13.42 0.55 -13.19
CA GLN A 153 -12.84 -0.50 -14.03
C GLN A 153 -13.84 -1.58 -14.43
#